data_7a0a07b9fa271faf2df46c67bb48885b
#
_entry.id   7a0a07b9fa271faf2df46c67bb48885b
#
_cell.length_a   1.000
_cell.length_b   1.000
_cell.length_c   1.000
_cell.angle_alpha   90.00
_cell.angle_beta   90.00
_cell.angle_gamma   90.00
#
_symmetry.space_group_name_H-M   'P 1'
#
loop_
_entity.id
_entity.type
_entity.pdbx_description
1 polymer ?
#
loop_
_entity_poly.entity_id
_entity_poly.type
_entity_poly.pdbx_seq_one_letter_code
_entity_poly.pdbx_strand_id
1 'polypeptide(L)' 'MKDRSIKAVRSKNIARKLRMEGFKIIRKEPNIRFPEQDVYIFEATPELVVRLRELVEDRERWKKK' A
#
# COMPACT_ATOMS: atom_id res chain seq x y z
N MET A 1 19.77 -13.55 0.73
CA MET A 1 19.31 -13.36 0.76
C MET A 1 18.62 -12.72 0.56
N LYS A 2 18.13 -12.56 0.54
CA LYS A 2 17.59 -12.03 0.34
C LYS A 2 16.68 -11.45 0.74
N ASP A 3 16.55 -10.77 1.02
CA ASP A 3 15.64 -10.17 1.64
C ASP A 3 14.69 -9.58 0.79
N ARG A 4 13.48 -9.91 0.83
CA ARG A 4 12.55 -9.32 0.12
C ARG A 4 12.04 -8.23 0.89
N SER A 5 12.07 -6.99 0.47
CA SER A 5 11.45 -5.87 1.14
C SER A 5 9.98 -5.90 0.86
N ILE A 6 9.19 -5.63 1.85
CA ILE A 6 7.75 -5.56 1.64
C ILE A 6 7.23 -4.22 2.16
N LYS A 7 6.08 -3.84 1.67
CA LYS A 7 5.45 -2.59 2.07
C LYS A 7 4.04 -2.89 2.52
N ALA A 8 3.68 -2.41 3.68
CA ALA A 8 2.33 -2.60 4.19
C ALA A 8 1.48 -1.38 3.84
N VAL A 9 0.38 -1.60 3.17
CA VAL A 9 -0.51 -0.52 2.76
C VAL A 9 -1.83 -0.72 3.50
N ARG A 10 -2.16 0.25 4.35
CA ARG A 10 -3.38 0.13 5.10
C ARG A 10 -4.58 0.75 4.42
N SER A 11 -4.37 1.58 3.44
CA SER A 11 -5.47 2.23 2.77
C SER A 11 -6.02 1.33 1.67
N LYS A 12 -7.27 0.99 1.79
CA LYS A 12 -7.91 0.16 0.80
C LYS A 12 -7.91 0.83 -0.56
N ASN A 13 -8.15 2.13 -0.59
CA ASN A 13 -8.19 2.84 -1.86
C ASN A 13 -6.84 2.86 -2.55
N ILE A 14 -5.79 3.10 -1.78
CA ILE A 14 -4.46 3.11 -2.34
C ILE A 14 -4.07 1.72 -2.82
N ALA A 15 -4.38 0.70 -2.02
CA ALA A 15 -4.06 -0.66 -2.39
C ALA A 15 -4.76 -1.04 -3.70
N ARG A 16 -5.99 -0.61 -3.84
CA ARG A 16 -6.74 -0.91 -5.04
C ARG A 16 -6.12 -0.25 -6.24
N LYS A 17 -5.71 1.01 -6.11
CA LYS A 17 -5.08 1.69 -7.22
C LYS A 17 -3.79 1.04 -7.62
N LEU A 18 -2.98 0.66 -6.65
CA LEU A 18 -1.72 -0.01 -6.95
C LEU A 18 -1.97 -1.32 -7.68
N ARG A 19 -2.97 -2.04 -7.22
CA ARG A 19 -3.27 -3.30 -7.84
C ARG A 19 -3.72 -3.10 -9.28
N MET A 20 -4.51 -2.09 -9.53
CA MET A 20 -4.98 -1.81 -10.87
C MET A 20 -3.85 -1.39 -11.80
N GLU A 21 -2.79 -0.88 -11.23
CA GLU A 21 -1.64 -0.48 -12.02
C GLU A 21 -0.67 -1.63 -12.27
N GLY A 22 -0.99 -2.80 -11.77
CA GLY A 22 -0.16 -3.96 -12.05
C GLY A 22 0.69 -4.44 -10.91
N PHE A 23 0.66 -3.78 -9.78
CA PHE A 23 1.44 -4.23 -8.64
C PHE A 23 0.71 -5.40 -7.98
N LYS A 24 1.46 -6.36 -7.52
CA LYS A 24 0.87 -7.55 -6.95
C LYS A 24 0.85 -7.52 -5.44
N ILE A 25 -0.25 -7.95 -4.89
CA ILE A 25 -0.36 -8.09 -3.45
C ILE A 25 0.20 -9.46 -3.08
N ILE A 26 1.15 -9.47 -2.18
CA ILE A 26 1.73 -10.72 -1.72
C ILE A 26 0.73 -11.42 -0.82
N ARG A 27 0.12 -10.67 0.10
CA ARG A 27 -0.88 -11.26 0.96
C ARG A 27 -1.62 -10.13 1.67
N LYS A 28 -2.68 -10.49 2.34
CA LYS A 28 -3.48 -9.55 3.08
C LYS A 28 -3.49 -10.01 4.52
N GLU A 29 -3.27 -9.10 5.43
CA GLU A 29 -3.24 -9.45 6.84
C GLU A 29 -4.24 -8.62 7.60
N PRO A 30 -4.79 -9.15 8.68
CA PRO A 30 -5.74 -8.37 9.47
C PRO A 30 -5.01 -7.30 10.26
N ASN A 31 -5.69 -6.20 10.46
CA ASN A 31 -5.14 -5.13 11.25
C ASN A 31 -5.56 -5.39 12.69
N ILE A 32 -4.62 -5.60 13.56
CA ILE A 32 -4.92 -5.94 14.93
C ILE A 32 -5.67 -4.84 15.65
N ARG A 33 -5.29 -3.60 15.41
CA ARG A 33 -5.92 -2.51 16.06
C ARG A 33 -7.28 -2.19 15.50
N PHE A 34 -7.47 -2.32 14.20
CA PHE A 34 -8.74 -2.03 13.57
C PHE A 34 -9.13 -3.22 12.72
N PRO A 35 -9.76 -4.21 13.30
CA PRO A 35 -10.06 -5.46 12.60
C PRO A 35 -10.87 -5.29 11.33
N GLU A 36 -11.57 -4.19 11.21
CA GLU A 36 -12.35 -3.99 10.02
C GLU A 36 -11.49 -3.52 8.87
N GLN A 37 -10.25 -3.19 9.09
CA GLN A 37 -9.37 -2.71 8.03
C GLN A 37 -8.26 -3.71 7.82
N ASP A 38 -8.09 -4.15 6.63
CA ASP A 38 -7.02 -5.08 6.31
C ASP A 38 -5.76 -4.35 5.90
N VAL A 39 -4.65 -5.02 6.09
CA VAL A 39 -3.37 -4.48 5.66
C VAL A 39 -2.95 -5.28 4.44
N TYR A 40 -2.63 -4.58 3.35
CA TYR A 40 -2.25 -5.24 2.12
C TYR A 40 -0.74 -5.18 1.98
N ILE A 41 -0.14 -6.34 1.80
CA ILE A 41 1.33 -6.45 1.74
C ILE A 41 1.75 -6.54 0.29
N PHE A 42 2.55 -5.58 -0.13
CA PHE A 42 3.06 -5.56 -1.50
C PHE A 42 4.56 -5.76 -1.48
N GLU A 43 5.08 -6.20 -2.59
CA GLU A 43 6.50 -6.31 -2.75
C GLU A 43 7.04 -4.90 -2.98
N ALA A 44 8.03 -4.49 -2.22
CA ALA A 44 8.53 -3.13 -2.28
C ALA A 44 9.54 -2.97 -3.41
N THR A 45 9.06 -2.88 -4.61
CA THR A 45 9.93 -2.59 -5.73
C THR A 45 10.12 -1.09 -5.79
N PRO A 46 11.15 -0.61 -6.48
CA PRO A 46 11.35 0.83 -6.58
C PRO A 46 10.15 1.54 -7.17
N GLU A 47 9.52 0.93 -8.15
CA GLU A 47 8.37 1.53 -8.76
C GLU A 47 7.21 1.63 -7.80
N LEU A 48 7.02 0.60 -7.00
CA LEU A 48 5.95 0.62 -6.04
C LEU A 48 6.17 1.71 -5.00
N VAL A 49 7.38 1.82 -4.51
CA VAL A 49 7.69 2.80 -3.49
C VAL A 49 7.42 4.21 -3.98
N VAL A 50 7.85 4.50 -5.19
CA VAL A 50 7.64 5.82 -5.77
C VAL A 50 6.15 6.08 -5.96
N ARG A 51 5.43 5.10 -6.50
CA ARG A 51 4.02 5.29 -6.76
C ARG A 51 3.22 5.41 -5.47
N LEU A 52 3.60 4.61 -4.48
CA LEU A 52 2.92 4.66 -3.21
C LEU A 52 3.08 6.04 -2.57
N ARG A 53 4.28 6.58 -2.64
CA ARG A 53 4.51 7.87 -2.10
C ARG A 53 3.67 8.94 -2.80
N GLU A 54 3.55 8.85 -4.10
CA GLU A 54 2.76 9.79 -4.85
C GLU A 54 1.29 9.72 -4.45
N LEU A 55 0.79 8.52 -4.28
CA LEU A 55 -0.61 8.35 -3.91
C LEU A 55 -0.88 8.86 -2.50
N VAL A 56 0.05 8.63 -1.61
CA VAL A 56 -0.11 9.10 -0.24
C VAL A 56 -0.08 10.62 -0.18
N GLU A 57 0.83 11.22 -0.91
CA GLU A 57 0.93 12.66 -0.92
C GLU A 57 -0.32 13.28 -1.52
N ASP A 58 -0.82 12.68 -2.56
CA ASP A 58 -2.01 13.18 -3.19
C ASP A 58 -3.19 13.12 -2.24
N ARG A 59 -3.30 12.03 -1.50
CA ARG A 59 -4.35 11.87 -0.57
C ARG A 59 -4.27 12.89 0.56
N GLU A 60 -3.08 13.15 1.04
CA GLU A 60 -2.89 14.11 2.09
C GLU A 60 -3.22 15.51 1.63
N ARG A 61 -2.93 15.80 0.40
CA ARG A 61 -3.23 17.08 -0.14
C ARG A 61 -4.74 17.33 -0.12
N TRP A 62 -5.48 16.30 -0.46
CA TRP A 62 -6.91 16.39 -0.43
C TRP A 62 -7.44 16.63 0.97
N LYS A 63 -6.86 15.95 1.95
CA LYS A 63 -7.27 16.06 3.29
C LYS A 63 -6.99 17.39 3.86
N LYS A 64 -6.01 18.06 3.39
CA LYS A 64 -5.66 19.22 3.93
C LYS A 64 -6.61 20.23 3.60
N LYS A 65 -7.25 20.69 3.59
CA LYS A 65 -8.11 21.56 3.30
C LYS A 65 -8.53 22.28 4.15
#